data_447a4407aff5d5a26b60fa5a41260dfe
#
_entry.id   447a4407aff5d5a26b60fa5a41260dfe
#
_cell.length_a   1.000
_cell.length_b   1.000
_cell.length_c   1.000
_cell.angle_alpha   90.00
_cell.angle_beta   90.00
_cell.angle_gamma   90.00
#
_symmetry.space_group_name_H-M   'P 1'
#
loop_
_entity.id
_entity.type
_entity.pdbx_description
1 polymer ?
#
loop_
_entity_poly.entity_id
_entity_poly.type
_entity_poly.pdbx_seq_one_letter_code
_entity_poly.pdbx_strand_id
1 'polypeptide(L)'
;MNFFLAIILTIVYCAIIKFVPVQFIFSTVGVVILAIIFDAIIVNIGLGVFNLIPLPPLDGSKVILPVLPYKAKYWLQNNEQIFYTIFLVLWVTGLAGKFISPIISWLASQILSLGGFIFGL
;
A
#
# COMPACT_ATOMS: atom_id res chain seq x y z
N MET A 1 -1.32 -2.71 -9.80
CA MET A 1 0.10 -2.38 -10.07
C MET A 1 0.92 -2.24 -8.77
N ASN A 2 0.47 -1.46 -7.79
CA ASN A 2 1.22 -1.18 -6.57
C ASN A 2 1.53 -2.44 -5.73
N PHE A 3 0.59 -3.35 -5.54
CA PHE A 3 0.86 -4.62 -4.85
C PHE A 3 1.87 -5.49 -5.58
N PHE A 4 1.82 -5.50 -6.90
CA PHE A 4 2.80 -6.23 -7.71
C PHE A 4 4.21 -5.67 -7.53
N LEU A 5 4.36 -4.35 -7.52
CA LEU A 5 5.64 -3.70 -7.22
C LEU A 5 6.11 -4.00 -5.78
N ALA A 6 5.21 -3.98 -4.80
CA ALA A 6 5.56 -4.34 -3.44
C ALA A 6 6.08 -5.77 -3.33
N ILE A 7 5.50 -6.72 -4.04
CA ILE A 7 5.97 -8.11 -4.09
C ILE A 7 7.36 -8.20 -4.73
N ILE A 8 7.57 -7.55 -5.87
CA ILE A 8 8.89 -7.52 -6.53
C ILE A 8 9.96 -6.94 -5.59
N LEU A 9 9.66 -5.80 -4.98
CA LEU A 9 10.59 -5.16 -4.04
C LEU A 9 10.88 -6.04 -2.82
N THR A 10 9.89 -6.78 -2.33
CA THR A 10 10.09 -7.74 -1.24
C THR A 10 11.02 -8.87 -1.65
N ILE A 11 10.88 -9.40 -2.86
CA ILE A 11 11.78 -10.42 -3.41
C ILE A 11 13.21 -9.88 -3.47
N VAL A 12 13.40 -8.67 -3.99
CA VAL A 12 14.70 -8.01 -4.03
C VAL A 12 15.27 -7.80 -2.62
N TYR A 13 14.46 -7.33 -1.70
CA TYR A 13 14.83 -7.10 -0.30
C TYR A 13 15.33 -8.40 0.36
N CYS A 14 14.56 -9.47 0.26
CA CYS A 14 14.93 -10.77 0.82
C CYS A 14 16.16 -11.38 0.12
N ALA A 15 16.30 -11.20 -1.19
CA ALA A 15 17.48 -11.64 -1.94
C ALA A 15 18.75 -10.93 -1.46
N ILE A 16 18.68 -9.64 -1.22
CA ILE A 16 19.82 -8.87 -0.66
C ILE A 16 20.20 -9.43 0.71
N ILE A 17 19.24 -9.63 1.59
CA ILE A 17 19.51 -10.16 2.94
C ILE A 17 20.15 -11.53 2.87
N LYS A 18 19.73 -12.38 1.94
CA LYS A 18 20.23 -13.76 1.84
C LYS A 18 21.59 -13.88 1.17
N PHE A 19 21.82 -13.15 0.08
CA PHE A 19 22.99 -13.37 -0.79
C PHE A 19 24.11 -12.36 -0.61
N VAL A 20 23.84 -11.21 -0.01
CA VAL A 20 24.85 -10.18 0.19
C VAL A 20 25.58 -10.42 1.51
N PRO A 21 26.94 -10.24 1.54
CA PRO A 21 27.71 -10.44 2.78
C PRO A 21 27.19 -9.57 3.92
N VAL A 22 27.18 -10.14 5.12
CA VAL A 22 26.67 -9.49 6.33
C VAL A 22 27.39 -8.19 6.64
N GLN A 23 28.68 -8.09 6.33
CA GLN A 23 29.47 -6.88 6.53
C GLN A 23 28.94 -5.71 5.68
N PHE A 24 28.50 -6.00 4.45
CA PHE A 24 27.89 -4.99 3.59
C PHE A 24 26.51 -4.56 4.11
N ILE A 25 25.69 -5.53 4.53
CA ILE A 25 24.33 -5.28 5.05
C ILE A 25 24.40 -4.30 6.24
N PHE A 26 25.35 -4.48 7.14
CA PHE A 26 25.52 -3.60 8.30
C PHE A 26 26.41 -2.36 8.02
N SER A 27 26.89 -2.20 6.81
CA SER A 27 27.55 -0.94 6.42
C SER A 27 26.53 0.19 6.31
N THR A 28 26.97 1.44 6.42
CA THR A 28 26.10 2.62 6.25
C THR A 28 25.36 2.58 4.91
N VAL A 29 26.02 2.18 3.85
CA VAL A 29 25.43 2.08 2.51
C VAL A 29 24.39 0.98 2.46
N GLY A 30 24.68 -0.21 3.01
CA GLY A 30 23.76 -1.35 3.05
C GLY A 30 22.48 -1.03 3.83
N VAL A 31 22.62 -0.42 5.01
CA VAL A 31 21.47 0.00 5.84
C VAL A 31 20.59 1.00 5.09
N VAL A 32 21.18 2.00 4.44
CA VAL A 32 20.41 3.01 3.67
C VAL A 32 19.69 2.38 2.49
N ILE A 33 20.35 1.49 1.74
CA ILE A 33 19.71 0.79 0.61
C ILE A 33 18.53 -0.04 1.08
N LEU A 34 18.70 -0.83 2.15
CA LEU A 34 17.61 -1.66 2.69
C LEU A 34 16.46 -0.81 3.23
N ALA A 35 16.76 0.31 3.88
CA ALA A 35 15.73 1.24 4.35
C ALA A 35 14.91 1.83 3.20
N ILE A 36 15.57 2.27 2.12
CA ILE A 36 14.87 2.80 0.93
C ILE A 36 13.98 1.74 0.29
N ILE A 37 14.46 0.50 0.15
CA ILE A 37 13.65 -0.59 -0.43
C ILE A 37 12.47 -0.90 0.49
N PHE A 38 12.67 -0.97 1.79
CA PHE A 38 11.62 -1.22 2.76
C PHE A 38 10.55 -0.12 2.72
N ASP A 39 10.95 1.14 2.73
CA ASP A 39 10.02 2.28 2.61
C ASP A 39 9.25 2.23 1.29
N ALA A 40 9.90 1.87 0.19
CA ALA A 40 9.24 1.68 -1.09
C ALA A 40 8.20 0.55 -1.07
N ILE A 41 8.46 -0.55 -0.35
CA ILE A 41 7.48 -1.63 -0.14
C ILE A 41 6.26 -1.08 0.60
N ILE A 42 6.46 -0.39 1.72
CA ILE A 42 5.38 0.16 2.54
C ILE A 42 4.55 1.18 1.76
N VAL A 43 5.20 2.08 1.02
CA VAL A 43 4.50 3.07 0.19
C VAL A 43 3.65 2.40 -0.89
N ASN A 44 4.18 1.39 -1.56
CA ASN A 44 3.41 0.68 -2.61
C ASN A 44 2.23 -0.11 -2.02
N ILE A 45 2.39 -0.74 -0.85
CA ILE A 45 1.27 -1.37 -0.14
C ILE A 45 0.24 -0.31 0.24
N GLY A 46 0.67 0.81 0.79
CA GLY A 46 -0.20 1.91 1.17
C GLY A 46 -1.01 2.46 0.00
N LEU A 47 -0.35 2.72 -1.13
CA LEU A 47 -1.01 3.16 -2.36
C LEU A 47 -1.98 2.10 -2.90
N GLY A 48 -1.62 0.82 -2.81
CA GLY A 48 -2.49 -0.28 -3.21
C GLY A 48 -3.76 -0.35 -2.36
N VAL A 49 -3.64 -0.30 -1.04
CA VAL A 49 -4.76 -0.27 -0.09
C VAL A 49 -5.64 0.95 -0.35
N PHE A 50 -5.01 2.10 -0.53
CA PHE A 50 -5.69 3.36 -0.79
C PHE A 50 -6.55 3.31 -2.06
N ASN A 51 -6.00 2.75 -3.14
CA ASN A 51 -6.69 2.62 -4.41
C ASN A 51 -7.84 1.59 -4.38
N LEU A 52 -7.87 0.69 -3.40
CA LEU A 52 -8.96 -0.26 -3.21
C LEU A 52 -10.18 0.34 -2.49
N ILE A 53 -10.04 1.50 -1.85
CA ILE A 53 -11.18 2.14 -1.18
C ILE A 53 -12.24 2.51 -2.22
N PRO A 54 -13.49 1.98 -2.07
CA PRO A 54 -14.54 2.12 -3.08
C PRO A 54 -15.26 3.48 -3.01
N LEU A 55 -14.54 4.55 -2.77
CA LEU A 55 -15.11 5.90 -2.68
C LEU A 55 -14.48 6.83 -3.71
N PRO A 56 -15.26 7.68 -4.40
CA PRO A 56 -14.70 8.78 -5.17
C PRO A 56 -13.85 9.70 -4.23
N PRO A 57 -12.71 10.19 -4.67
CA PRO A 57 -12.10 10.18 -6.00
C PRO A 57 -11.15 9.00 -6.29
N LEU A 58 -11.19 7.95 -5.50
CA LEU A 58 -10.22 6.85 -5.55
C LEU A 58 -10.54 5.83 -6.66
N ASP A 59 -9.54 5.13 -7.15
CA ASP A 59 -9.69 4.18 -8.26
C ASP A 59 -10.63 3.01 -7.94
N GLY A 60 -10.78 2.64 -6.65
CA GLY A 60 -11.73 1.62 -6.21
C GLY A 60 -13.17 1.93 -6.54
N SER A 61 -13.55 3.21 -6.64
CA SER A 61 -14.90 3.63 -7.07
C SER A 61 -15.22 3.21 -8.49
N LYS A 62 -14.23 3.18 -9.38
CA LYS A 62 -14.38 2.78 -10.78
C LYS A 62 -14.75 1.30 -10.93
N VAL A 63 -14.37 0.46 -9.98
CA VAL A 63 -14.72 -0.97 -9.95
C VAL A 63 -16.14 -1.18 -9.48
N ILE A 64 -16.62 -0.37 -8.54
CA ILE A 64 -17.94 -0.50 -7.93
C ILE A 64 -19.03 0.21 -8.77
N LEU A 65 -18.74 1.36 -9.34
CA LEU A 65 -19.70 2.14 -10.12
C LEU A 65 -20.47 1.34 -11.20
N PRO A 66 -19.83 0.46 -12.00
CA PRO A 66 -20.55 -0.33 -13.01
C PRO A 66 -21.55 -1.36 -12.42
N VAL A 67 -21.32 -1.80 -11.17
CA VAL A 67 -22.11 -2.84 -10.50
C VAL A 67 -23.27 -2.24 -9.72
N LEU A 68 -23.23 -0.94 -9.42
CA LEU A 68 -24.25 -0.24 -8.64
C LEU A 68 -25.53 -0.01 -9.46
N PRO A 69 -26.72 -0.04 -8.80
CA PRO A 69 -27.98 0.40 -9.42
C PRO A 69 -27.86 1.85 -9.90
N TYR A 70 -28.61 2.18 -10.98
CA TYR A 70 -28.57 3.51 -11.60
C TYR A 70 -28.76 4.66 -10.60
N LYS A 71 -29.70 4.52 -9.65
CA LYS A 71 -29.97 5.53 -8.61
C LYS A 71 -28.76 5.78 -7.70
N ALA A 72 -28.10 4.71 -7.27
CA ALA A 72 -26.91 4.81 -6.40
C ALA A 72 -25.72 5.40 -7.17
N LYS A 73 -25.51 4.99 -8.41
CA LYS A 73 -24.48 5.53 -9.29
C LYS A 73 -24.66 7.02 -9.54
N TYR A 74 -25.89 7.44 -9.86
CA TYR A 74 -26.24 8.83 -10.09
C TYR A 74 -26.03 9.69 -8.84
N TRP A 75 -26.45 9.19 -7.67
CA TRP A 75 -26.26 9.86 -6.39
C TRP A 75 -24.78 10.04 -6.05
N LEU A 76 -23.95 9.01 -6.22
CA LEU A 76 -22.51 9.06 -5.99
C LEU A 76 -21.83 10.07 -6.92
N GLN A 77 -22.19 10.07 -8.21
CA GLN A 77 -21.62 10.99 -9.19
C GLN A 77 -21.99 12.46 -8.92
N ASN A 78 -23.23 12.71 -8.49
CA ASN A 78 -23.69 14.07 -8.18
C ASN A 78 -23.13 14.61 -6.85
N ASN A 79 -22.69 13.73 -5.94
CA ASN A 79 -22.15 14.11 -4.63
C ASN A 79 -20.65 13.89 -4.51
N GLU A 80 -19.93 13.80 -5.61
CA GLU A 80 -18.47 13.61 -5.61
C GLU A 80 -17.74 14.65 -4.76
N GLN A 81 -18.16 15.91 -4.79
CA GLN A 81 -17.55 16.98 -4.00
C GLN A 81 -17.68 16.75 -2.50
N ILE A 82 -18.79 16.16 -2.04
CA ILE A 82 -19.00 15.82 -0.63
C ILE A 82 -18.00 14.74 -0.21
N PHE A 83 -17.80 13.71 -1.04
CA PHE A 83 -16.83 12.66 -0.80
C PHE A 83 -15.39 13.19 -0.80
N TYR A 84 -15.05 14.10 -1.72
CA TYR A 84 -13.76 14.80 -1.73
C TYR A 84 -13.53 15.57 -0.42
N THR A 85 -14.52 16.29 0.06
CA THR A 85 -14.42 17.07 1.29
C THR A 85 -14.25 16.16 2.50
N ILE A 86 -15.06 15.10 2.62
CA ILE A 86 -14.95 14.11 3.70
C ILE A 86 -13.56 13.45 3.68
N PHE A 87 -13.09 13.07 2.51
CA PHE A 87 -11.77 12.49 2.31
C PHE A 87 -10.65 13.43 2.78
N LEU A 88 -10.69 14.69 2.36
CA LEU A 88 -9.74 15.71 2.79
C LEU A 88 -9.75 15.90 4.32
N VAL A 89 -10.93 15.98 4.93
CA VAL A 89 -11.07 16.14 6.38
C VAL A 89 -10.48 14.93 7.12
N LEU A 90 -10.79 13.71 6.69
CA LEU A 90 -10.26 12.49 7.28
C LEU A 90 -8.73 12.41 7.16
N TRP A 91 -8.19 12.88 6.05
CA TRP A 91 -6.75 12.89 5.81
C TRP A 91 -6.02 13.93 6.66
N VAL A 92 -6.51 15.16 6.66
CA VAL A 92 -5.90 16.26 7.42
C VAL A 92 -5.97 16.04 8.93
N THR A 93 -7.06 15.44 9.42
CA THR A 93 -7.22 15.11 10.85
C THR A 93 -6.41 13.87 11.27
N GLY A 94 -5.86 13.12 10.33
CA GLY A 94 -5.15 11.87 10.60
C GLY A 94 -6.04 10.67 10.94
N LEU A 95 -7.36 10.82 10.89
CA LEU A 95 -8.31 9.72 11.14
C LEU A 95 -8.19 8.62 10.07
N ALA A 96 -7.99 9.00 8.81
CA ALA A 96 -7.75 8.04 7.74
C ALA A 96 -6.54 7.14 8.03
N GLY A 97 -5.44 7.72 8.52
CA GLY A 97 -4.25 6.97 8.91
C GLY A 97 -4.49 5.94 10.02
N LYS A 98 -5.33 6.27 11.01
CA LYS A 98 -5.68 5.34 12.09
C LYS A 98 -6.41 4.09 11.60
N PHE A 99 -7.24 4.20 10.57
CA PHE A 99 -7.96 3.06 9.97
C PHE A 99 -7.11 2.30 8.95
N ILE A 100 -6.29 3.00 8.18
CA ILE A 100 -5.51 2.42 7.07
C ILE A 100 -4.21 1.79 7.58
N SER A 101 -3.56 2.38 8.58
CA SER A 101 -2.27 1.93 9.11
C SER A 101 -2.27 0.46 9.58
N PRO A 102 -3.27 -0.05 10.32
CA PRO A 102 -3.32 -1.46 10.70
C PRO A 102 -3.41 -2.40 9.50
N ILE A 103 -4.14 -2.01 8.46
CA ILE A 103 -4.30 -2.78 7.23
C ILE A 103 -2.97 -2.86 6.48
N ILE A 104 -2.27 -1.73 6.35
CA ILE A 104 -0.93 -1.67 5.72
C ILE A 104 0.06 -2.54 6.49
N SER A 105 0.09 -2.43 7.81
CA SER A 105 0.98 -3.21 8.66
C SER A 105 0.73 -4.71 8.54
N TRP A 106 -0.54 -5.12 8.53
CA TRP A 106 -0.91 -6.52 8.36
C TRP A 106 -0.49 -7.05 6.98
N LEU A 107 -0.80 -6.33 5.90
CA LEU A 107 -0.41 -6.71 4.55
C LEU A 107 1.11 -6.75 4.39
N ALA A 108 1.83 -5.77 4.92
CA ALA A 108 3.28 -5.74 4.90
C ALA A 108 3.88 -6.97 5.60
N SER A 109 3.35 -7.34 6.77
CA SER A 109 3.79 -8.52 7.49
C SER A 109 3.55 -9.80 6.68
N GLN A 110 2.42 -9.94 5.98
CA GLN A 110 2.13 -11.09 5.13
C GLN A 110 3.07 -11.17 3.93
N ILE A 111 3.28 -10.07 3.22
CA ILE A 111 4.13 -10.02 2.03
C ILE A 111 5.60 -10.28 2.40
N LEU A 112 6.10 -9.67 3.47
CA LEU A 112 7.45 -9.89 3.96
C LEU A 112 7.66 -11.32 4.48
N SER A 113 6.68 -11.88 5.17
CA SER A 113 6.70 -13.26 5.65
C SER A 113 6.77 -14.27 4.49
N LEU A 114 5.98 -14.05 3.44
CA LEU A 114 6.04 -14.88 2.23
C LEU A 114 7.40 -14.76 1.53
N GLY A 115 7.95 -13.55 1.42
CA GLY A 115 9.29 -13.35 0.89
C GLY A 115 10.35 -14.08 1.72
N GLY A 116 10.29 -13.95 3.04
CA GLY A 116 11.17 -14.67 3.97
C GLY A 116 11.06 -16.19 3.83
N PHE A 117 9.84 -16.71 3.72
CA PHE A 117 9.62 -18.14 3.52
C PHE A 117 10.24 -18.66 2.21
N ILE A 118 10.08 -17.93 1.10
CA ILE A 118 10.65 -18.30 -0.20
C ILE A 118 12.18 -18.37 -0.13
N PHE A 119 12.82 -17.46 0.57
CA PHE A 119 14.28 -17.41 0.71
C PHE A 119 14.82 -18.19 1.90
N GLY A 120 13.97 -18.79 2.72
CA GLY A 120 14.38 -19.53 3.92
C GLY A 120 14.99 -18.62 5.00
N LEU A 121 14.44 -17.45 5.16
CA LEU A 121 14.85 -16.46 6.17
C LEU A 121 14.04 -16.58 7.45
#